data_07174834c438044ea46787e05659425f
#
_entry.id   07174834c438044ea46787e05659425f
#
_cell.length_a   1.000
_cell.length_b   1.000
_cell.length_c   1.000
_cell.angle_alpha   90.00
_cell.angle_beta   90.00
_cell.angle_gamma   90.00
#
_symmetry.space_group_name_H-M   'P 1'
#
loop_
_entity.id
_entity.type
_entity.pdbx_description
1 polymer ?
#
loop_
_entity_poly.entity_id
_entity_poly.type
_entity_poly.pdbx_seq_one_letter_code
_entity_poly.pdbx_strand_id
1 'polypeptide(L)'
;MAIYHCSIKIISRGKGKSAVDAAAYRSGEKLANEYDGAIHDYTRKGGIVHTEILLPDNAPPAFSDRSALWNAVERIEKAKNAQLAREIEIALSHELTREQ
;
A
#
# COMPACT_ATOMS: atom_id res chain seq x y z
N MET A 1 -25.70 -9.45 -4.55
CA MET A 1 -24.40 -9.50 -3.88
C MET A 1 -23.49 -8.38 -4.32
N ALA A 2 -22.90 -7.69 -3.37
CA ALA A 2 -22.03 -6.56 -3.68
C ALA A 2 -20.56 -6.95 -3.88
N ILE A 3 -20.14 -8.07 -3.30
CA ILE A 3 -18.73 -8.50 -3.34
C ILE A 3 -18.61 -9.81 -4.11
N TYR A 4 -17.84 -9.79 -5.19
CA TYR A 4 -17.60 -10.96 -6.03
C TYR A 4 -16.31 -11.67 -5.75
N HIS A 5 -15.34 -10.94 -5.20
CA HIS A 5 -14.00 -11.47 -5.01
C HIS A 5 -13.36 -10.81 -3.81
N CYS A 6 -12.70 -11.62 -3.00
CA CYS A 6 -11.91 -11.12 -1.88
C CYS A 6 -10.66 -11.98 -1.76
N SER A 7 -9.51 -11.37 -1.73
CA SER A 7 -8.25 -12.07 -1.51
C SER A 7 -7.40 -11.33 -0.49
N ILE A 8 -6.63 -12.12 0.27
CA ILE A 8 -5.72 -11.59 1.29
C ILE A 8 -4.33 -12.04 0.93
N LYS A 9 -3.39 -11.09 0.85
CA LYS A 9 -2.00 -11.37 0.52
C LYS A 9 -1.09 -10.79 1.59
N ILE A 10 0.07 -11.41 1.78
CA ILE A 10 1.10 -10.90 2.66
C ILE A 10 2.23 -10.35 1.81
N ILE A 11 2.60 -9.10 2.07
CA ILE A 11 3.71 -8.47 1.37
C ILE A 11 4.96 -8.75 2.18
N SER A 12 5.85 -9.60 1.63
CA SER A 12 7.02 -10.10 2.31
C SER A 12 8.29 -9.72 1.54
N ARG A 13 9.27 -9.18 2.26
CA ARG A 13 10.54 -8.80 1.65
C ARG A 13 11.28 -10.00 1.06
N GLY A 14 11.20 -11.15 1.71
CA GLY A 14 11.87 -12.38 1.26
C GLY A 14 11.43 -12.88 -0.10
N LYS A 15 10.27 -12.40 -0.58
CA LYS A 15 9.75 -12.75 -1.92
C LYS A 15 10.01 -11.65 -2.93
N GLY A 16 10.92 -10.74 -2.62
CA GLY A 16 11.23 -9.63 -3.52
C GLY A 16 10.18 -8.52 -3.54
N LYS A 17 9.27 -8.52 -2.59
CA LYS A 17 8.21 -7.53 -2.51
C LYS A 17 8.58 -6.40 -1.57
N SER A 18 7.91 -5.26 -1.72
CA SER A 18 8.17 -4.07 -0.93
C SER A 18 6.86 -3.43 -0.55
N ALA A 19 6.78 -2.93 0.69
CA ALA A 19 5.61 -2.18 1.14
C ALA A 19 5.48 -0.86 0.36
N VAL A 20 6.61 -0.22 0.05
CA VAL A 20 6.61 1.02 -0.72
C VAL A 20 6.11 0.78 -2.14
N ASP A 21 6.58 -0.28 -2.81
CA ASP A 21 6.09 -0.62 -4.14
C ASP A 21 4.59 -0.88 -4.16
N ALA A 22 4.12 -1.69 -3.21
CA ALA A 22 2.69 -2.00 -3.12
C ALA A 22 1.87 -0.73 -2.88
N ALA A 23 2.33 0.16 -2.00
CA ALA A 23 1.64 1.41 -1.73
C ALA A 23 1.61 2.31 -2.97
N ALA A 24 2.73 2.41 -3.69
CA ALA A 24 2.81 3.20 -4.91
C ALA A 24 1.85 2.66 -5.98
N TYR A 25 1.83 1.35 -6.15
CA TYR A 25 0.96 0.71 -7.13
C TYR A 25 -0.53 0.97 -6.81
N ARG A 26 -0.93 0.78 -5.55
CA ARG A 26 -2.33 0.94 -5.16
C ARG A 26 -2.80 2.40 -5.21
N SER A 27 -1.92 3.35 -4.91
CA SER A 27 -2.27 4.77 -4.91
C SER A 27 -2.05 5.46 -6.24
N GLY A 28 -1.31 4.84 -7.16
CA GLY A 28 -0.96 5.46 -8.45
C GLY A 28 0.06 6.58 -8.28
N GLU A 29 0.95 6.46 -7.30
CA GLU A 29 1.95 7.47 -7.00
C GLU A 29 3.35 7.02 -7.36
N LYS A 30 4.28 7.98 -7.31
CA LYS A 30 5.70 7.72 -7.46
C LYS A 30 6.34 7.77 -6.07
N LEU A 31 6.85 6.65 -5.60
CA LEU A 31 7.46 6.54 -4.28
C LEU A 31 8.84 5.90 -4.39
N ALA A 32 9.78 6.39 -3.57
CA ALA A 32 11.13 5.83 -3.50
C ALA A 32 11.23 4.93 -2.27
N ASN A 33 11.77 3.74 -2.45
CA ASN A 33 12.03 2.82 -1.35
C ASN A 33 13.44 3.07 -0.83
N GLU A 34 13.56 3.60 0.38
CA GLU A 34 14.84 3.92 0.98
C GLU A 34 15.66 2.68 1.34
N TYR A 35 15.00 1.54 1.47
CA TYR A 35 15.68 0.29 1.81
C TYR A 35 16.65 -0.15 0.69
N ASP A 36 16.23 -0.08 -0.56
CA ASP A 36 17.02 -0.54 -1.71
C ASP A 36 17.31 0.55 -2.74
N GLY A 37 16.79 1.76 -2.52
CA GLY A 37 16.97 2.87 -3.43
C GLY A 37 16.12 2.82 -4.69
N ALA A 38 15.23 1.83 -4.81
CA ALA A 38 14.40 1.70 -6.00
C ALA A 38 13.28 2.75 -6.02
N ILE A 39 13.00 3.27 -7.20
CA ILE A 39 11.91 4.21 -7.42
C ILE A 39 10.77 3.48 -8.12
N HIS A 40 9.59 3.52 -7.54
CA HIS A 40 8.39 2.88 -8.08
C HIS A 40 7.42 3.95 -8.54
N ASP A 41 7.24 4.05 -9.85
CA ASP A 41 6.44 5.10 -10.47
C ASP A 41 5.21 4.49 -11.16
N TYR A 42 4.06 4.74 -10.59
CA TYR A 42 2.78 4.29 -11.15
C TYR A 42 1.88 5.47 -11.48
N THR A 43 2.45 6.65 -11.72
CA THR A 43 1.68 7.86 -11.99
C THR A 43 0.87 7.78 -13.28
N ARG A 44 1.25 6.87 -14.19
CA ARG A 44 0.50 6.67 -15.44
C ARG A 44 -0.64 5.67 -15.32
N LYS A 45 -0.77 5.04 -14.14
CA LYS A 45 -1.80 4.06 -13.91
C LYS A 45 -3.17 4.73 -13.83
N GLY A 46 -4.14 4.19 -14.58
CA GLY A 46 -5.52 4.66 -14.51
C GLY A 46 -6.36 3.84 -13.55
N GLY A 47 -7.62 4.24 -13.38
CA GLY A 47 -8.58 3.48 -12.60
C GLY A 47 -8.54 3.72 -11.10
N ILE A 48 -7.77 4.69 -10.64
CA ILE A 48 -7.74 5.07 -9.23
C ILE A 48 -8.89 6.03 -8.97
N VAL A 49 -9.87 5.60 -8.17
CA VAL A 49 -11.05 6.41 -7.86
C VAL A 49 -10.83 7.23 -6.59
N HIS A 50 -10.22 6.62 -5.57
CA HIS A 50 -10.03 7.27 -4.28
C HIS A 50 -8.90 6.59 -3.53
N THR A 51 -8.08 7.37 -2.83
CA THR A 51 -7.04 6.85 -1.94
C THR A 51 -7.02 7.66 -0.66
N GLU A 52 -6.73 7.00 0.45
CA GLU A 52 -6.54 7.70 1.72
C GLU A 52 -5.69 6.86 2.67
N ILE A 53 -5.16 7.51 3.69
CA ILE A 53 -4.41 6.87 4.75
C ILE A 53 -5.18 7.08 6.05
N LEU A 54 -5.53 5.96 6.71
CA LEU A 54 -6.23 6.00 7.99
C LEU A 54 -5.22 5.67 9.09
N LEU A 55 -5.06 6.59 10.03
CA LEU A 55 -4.11 6.45 11.13
C LEU A 55 -4.84 6.47 12.45
N PRO A 56 -4.34 5.74 13.48
CA PRO A 56 -4.87 5.89 14.82
C PRO A 56 -4.53 7.28 15.38
N ASP A 57 -5.32 7.74 16.35
CA ASP A 57 -5.18 9.08 16.88
C ASP A 57 -3.80 9.40 17.45
N ASN A 58 -3.11 8.38 17.95
CA ASN A 58 -1.78 8.54 18.54
C ASN A 58 -0.63 8.37 17.55
N ALA A 59 -0.92 8.20 16.25
CA ALA A 59 0.12 8.07 15.26
C ALA A 59 0.79 9.40 14.97
N PRO A 60 2.12 9.42 14.67
CA PRO A 60 2.79 10.66 14.27
C PRO A 60 2.15 11.27 13.03
N PRO A 61 1.93 12.60 13.02
CA PRO A 61 1.32 13.26 11.87
C PRO A 61 2.07 13.07 10.55
N ALA A 62 3.40 12.84 10.62
CA ALA A 62 4.21 12.59 9.43
C ALA A 62 3.74 11.37 8.64
N PHE A 63 3.08 10.41 9.29
CA PHE A 63 2.60 9.20 8.63
C PHE A 63 1.36 9.42 7.77
N SER A 64 0.84 10.64 7.72
CA SER A 64 -0.16 10.98 6.72
C SER A 64 0.46 11.11 5.32
N ASP A 65 1.78 11.20 5.23
CA ASP A 65 2.49 11.14 3.97
C ASP A 65 2.82 9.68 3.63
N ARG A 66 2.41 9.23 2.44
CA ARG A 66 2.51 7.82 2.07
C ARG A 66 3.98 7.34 2.02
N SER A 67 4.86 8.17 1.50
CA SER A 67 6.29 7.84 1.46
C SER A 67 6.86 7.67 2.87
N ALA A 68 6.55 8.59 3.78
CA ALA A 68 7.05 8.52 5.15
C ALA A 68 6.53 7.28 5.87
N LEU A 69 5.24 6.97 5.73
CA LEU A 69 4.63 5.83 6.38
C LEU A 69 5.26 4.51 5.93
N TRP A 70 5.30 4.27 4.63
CA TRP A 70 5.73 2.96 4.13
C TRP A 70 7.25 2.78 4.18
N ASN A 71 8.02 3.86 4.08
CA ASN A 71 9.46 3.78 4.34
C ASN A 71 9.76 3.53 5.82
N ALA A 72 8.92 4.04 6.73
CA ALA A 72 9.06 3.73 8.15
C ALA A 72 8.82 2.24 8.43
N VAL A 73 7.83 1.63 7.77
CA VAL A 73 7.59 0.19 7.87
C VAL A 73 8.82 -0.59 7.40
N GLU A 74 9.41 -0.19 6.27
CA GLU A 74 10.61 -0.84 5.75
C GLU A 74 11.78 -0.74 6.72
N ARG A 75 11.95 0.41 7.40
CA ARG A 75 13.05 0.61 8.35
C ARG A 75 12.89 -0.20 9.63
N ILE A 76 11.67 -0.30 10.13
CA ILE A 76 11.39 -0.99 11.40
C ILE A 76 11.56 -2.50 11.26
N GLU A 77 11.13 -3.05 10.14
CA GLU A 77 11.22 -4.48 9.86
C GLU A 77 12.58 -4.79 9.24
N LYS A 78 13.52 -5.29 10.04
CA LYS A 78 14.92 -5.45 9.62
C LYS A 78 15.26 -6.82 9.02
N ALA A 79 14.45 -7.83 9.24
CA ALA A 79 14.74 -9.18 8.76
C ALA A 79 14.63 -9.26 7.23
N LYS A 80 15.45 -10.11 6.62
CA LYS A 80 15.42 -10.30 5.16
C LYS A 80 14.11 -10.89 4.67
N ASN A 81 13.41 -11.64 5.53
CA ASN A 81 12.14 -12.27 5.21
C ASN A 81 10.98 -11.60 5.95
N ALA A 82 11.12 -10.32 6.32
CA ALA A 82 10.10 -9.60 7.08
C ALA A 82 8.77 -9.54 6.33
N GLN A 83 7.69 -9.71 7.08
CA GLN A 83 6.34 -9.49 6.58
C GLN A 83 6.00 -8.02 6.81
N LEU A 84 5.94 -7.26 5.72
CA LEU A 84 5.85 -5.81 5.78
C LEU A 84 4.42 -5.30 5.91
N ALA A 85 3.46 -6.00 5.30
CA ALA A 85 2.08 -5.56 5.29
C ALA A 85 1.16 -6.70 4.88
N ARG A 86 -0.13 -6.52 5.13
CA ARG A 86 -1.18 -7.37 4.57
C ARG A 86 -1.97 -6.56 3.58
N GLU A 87 -2.30 -7.19 2.46
CA GLU A 87 -3.11 -6.57 1.43
C GLU A 87 -4.40 -7.34 1.30
N ILE A 88 -5.52 -6.64 1.39
CA ILE A 88 -6.85 -7.21 1.21
C ILE A 88 -7.45 -6.58 -0.04
N GLU A 89 -7.77 -7.42 -1.01
CA GLU A 89 -8.36 -6.97 -2.27
C GLU A 89 -9.78 -7.48 -2.38
N ILE A 90 -10.71 -6.55 -2.61
CA ILE A 90 -12.13 -6.85 -2.69
C ILE A 90 -12.67 -6.27 -4.00
N ALA A 91 -13.27 -7.14 -4.84
CA ALA A 91 -13.93 -6.69 -6.05
C ALA A 91 -15.37 -6.34 -5.72
N LEU A 92 -15.76 -5.11 -6.04
CA LEU A 92 -17.09 -4.59 -5.73
C LEU A 92 -17.98 -4.58 -6.96
N SER A 93 -19.30 -4.66 -6.70
CA SER A 93 -20.30 -4.55 -7.74
C SER A 93 -20.28 -3.15 -8.37
N HIS A 94 -20.61 -3.07 -9.65
CA HIS A 94 -20.78 -1.79 -10.35
C HIS A 94 -21.91 -0.95 -9.77
N GLU A 95 -22.78 -1.55 -8.99
CA GLU A 95 -23.90 -0.86 -8.37
C GLU A 95 -23.50 0.00 -7.18
N LEU A 96 -22.27 -0.17 -6.69
CA LEU A 96 -21.77 0.56 -5.53
C LEU A 96 -21.02 1.81 -5.94
N THR A 97 -21.18 2.87 -5.15
CA THR A 97 -20.36 4.06 -5.29
C THR A 97 -19.10 3.90 -4.44
N ARG A 98 -18.14 4.80 -4.60
CA ARG A 98 -16.90 4.74 -3.83
C ARG A 98 -17.10 4.92 -2.32
N GLU A 99 -18.23 5.49 -1.90
CA GLU A 99 -18.54 5.69 -0.48
C GLU A 99 -19.17 4.46 0.16
N GLN A 100 -19.58 3.53 -0.62
CA GLN A 100 -20.16 2.29 -0.16
C GLN A 100 -19.10 1.21 -0.03
#